data_1c5273c114512007f267676c099c22c1
#
_entry.id   1c5273c114512007f267676c099c22c1
#
_cell.length_a   1.000
_cell.length_b   1.000
_cell.length_c   1.000
_cell.angle_alpha   90.00
_cell.angle_beta   90.00
_cell.angle_gamma   90.00
#
_symmetry.space_group_name_H-M   'P 1'
#
loop_
_entity.id
_entity.type
_entity.pdbx_description
1 polymer ?
#
loop_
_entity_poly.entity_id
_entity_poly.type
_entity_poly.pdbx_seq_one_letter_code
_entity_poly.pdbx_strand_id
1 'polypeptide(L)'
;KIQKYLAAPTELGRAKRLEDANARYIEILKNNFPRNFNLDGMKIVLDCANGAGYKAGPSIFTELGALIITLGTSPNGLNVNKNCGSTFPGLMQKTVLKHKADIGIAFDGDADRVIICDEKGSLIDGDQILALISKRWKDKKILRGGVIATHMSNLGLEIFLKKHQINFIRTKVGDRYVKEKMKTTNYNLGGEQSGHIIFGDMATTGDGILVSLEVLYILKQYKQKPSKVLRIFQPVPQILKNIKVNNQNVINNKNIKIDEIKFIINFSGEIKSDSFVNECLCGNILQYKKNLSE
;
A
#
# COMPACT_ATOMS: atom_id res chain seq x y z
N LYS A 1 21.08 16.66 29.63
CA LYS A 1 21.95 15.67 28.93
C LYS A 1 22.01 15.86 27.41
N ILE A 2 21.03 16.53 26.77
CA ILE A 2 21.00 16.77 25.31
C ILE A 2 22.02 17.82 24.87
N GLN A 3 22.23 18.87 25.65
CA GLN A 3 23.17 19.97 25.33
C GLN A 3 24.61 19.49 25.04
N LYS A 4 25.05 18.36 25.62
CA LYS A 4 26.40 17.80 25.41
C LYS A 4 26.64 17.31 23.97
N TYR A 5 25.56 17.12 23.18
CA TYR A 5 25.63 16.59 21.81
C TYR A 5 25.26 17.63 20.74
N LEU A 6 25.01 18.88 21.16
CA LEU A 6 24.72 19.95 20.21
C LEU A 6 26.03 20.53 19.67
N ALA A 7 26.11 20.68 18.36
CA ALA A 7 27.20 21.35 17.70
C ALA A 7 27.22 22.87 18.07
N ALA A 8 28.40 23.45 18.12
CA ALA A 8 28.50 24.89 18.29
C ALA A 8 27.91 25.64 17.06
N PRO A 9 27.39 26.88 17.20
CA PRO A 9 26.81 27.60 16.09
C PRO A 9 27.73 27.73 14.86
N THR A 10 29.05 27.77 15.07
CA THR A 10 30.06 27.81 14.03
C THR A 10 30.29 26.49 13.31
N GLU A 11 29.84 25.39 13.90
CA GLU A 11 29.95 24.01 13.38
C GLU A 11 28.67 23.56 12.69
N LEU A 12 27.61 24.38 12.71
CA LEU A 12 26.36 24.05 12.04
C LEU A 12 26.56 24.02 10.52
N GLY A 13 26.04 22.96 9.91
CA GLY A 13 25.99 22.84 8.45
C GLY A 13 25.14 23.93 7.80
N ARG A 14 25.28 24.06 6.50
CA ARG A 14 24.50 25.02 5.70
C ARG A 14 23.48 24.24 4.84
N ALA A 15 22.25 24.73 4.79
CA ALA A 15 21.24 24.22 3.87
C ALA A 15 21.60 24.66 2.43
N LYS A 16 21.51 23.68 1.49
CA LYS A 16 21.65 23.96 0.05
C LYS A 16 20.42 23.40 -0.65
N ARG A 17 19.76 24.21 -1.45
CA ARG A 17 18.66 23.76 -2.29
C ARG A 17 19.20 23.01 -3.50
N LEU A 18 18.63 21.82 -3.77
CA LEU A 18 18.88 21.05 -4.99
C LEU A 18 17.70 21.28 -5.94
N GLU A 19 17.95 22.02 -7.01
CA GLU A 19 16.90 22.40 -7.98
C GLU A 19 16.48 21.20 -8.88
N ASP A 20 17.39 20.26 -9.09
CA ASP A 20 17.21 19.10 -9.98
C ASP A 20 16.76 17.81 -9.27
N ALA A 21 16.41 17.87 -7.99
CA ALA A 21 16.05 16.69 -7.21
C ALA A 21 14.87 15.91 -7.81
N ASN A 22 13.82 16.61 -8.28
CA ASN A 22 12.67 15.97 -8.92
C ASN A 22 13.05 15.27 -10.23
N ALA A 23 13.86 15.92 -11.07
CA ALA A 23 14.30 15.33 -12.33
C ALA A 23 15.14 14.07 -12.12
N ARG A 24 16.06 14.11 -11.15
CA ARG A 24 16.86 12.92 -10.78
C ARG A 24 15.99 11.77 -10.29
N TYR A 25 15.00 12.06 -9.43
CA TYR A 25 14.08 11.05 -8.94
C TYR A 25 13.27 10.41 -10.08
N ILE A 26 12.72 11.23 -10.99
CA ILE A 26 11.97 10.75 -12.16
C ILE A 26 12.85 9.83 -13.03
N GLU A 27 14.08 10.25 -13.31
CA GLU A 27 15.01 9.43 -14.10
C GLU A 27 15.38 8.11 -13.40
N ILE A 28 15.61 8.13 -12.08
CA ILE A 28 15.86 6.91 -11.30
C ILE A 28 14.67 5.95 -11.43
N LEU A 29 13.43 6.44 -11.30
CA LEU A 29 12.25 5.60 -11.42
C LEU A 29 12.10 5.02 -12.82
N LYS A 30 12.25 5.82 -13.86
CA LYS A 30 12.14 5.39 -15.27
C LYS A 30 13.19 4.33 -15.63
N ASN A 31 14.38 4.41 -15.05
CA ASN A 31 15.46 3.45 -15.29
C ASN A 31 15.19 2.04 -14.73
N ASN A 32 14.17 1.86 -13.88
CA ASN A 32 13.73 0.53 -13.42
C ASN A 32 12.89 -0.22 -14.47
N PHE A 33 12.51 0.44 -15.57
CA PHE A 33 11.65 -0.12 -16.60
C PHE A 33 12.36 -0.17 -17.96
N PRO A 34 11.92 -1.05 -18.88
CA PRO A 34 12.46 -1.09 -20.24
C PRO A 34 12.32 0.27 -20.93
N ARG A 35 13.33 0.67 -21.72
CA ARG A 35 13.34 1.96 -22.43
C ARG A 35 12.14 2.21 -23.35
N ASN A 36 11.49 1.16 -23.83
CA ASN A 36 10.28 1.23 -24.65
C ASN A 36 8.98 1.21 -23.85
N PHE A 37 9.05 1.23 -22.52
CA PHE A 37 7.87 1.37 -21.68
C PHE A 37 7.26 2.75 -21.84
N ASN A 38 6.00 2.78 -22.22
CA ASN A 38 5.21 4.00 -22.32
C ASN A 38 3.77 3.74 -21.87
N LEU A 39 3.07 4.81 -21.60
CA LEU A 39 1.67 4.83 -21.16
C LEU A 39 0.74 5.45 -22.22
N ASP A 40 1.20 5.53 -23.48
CA ASP A 40 0.45 6.08 -24.57
C ASP A 40 -0.96 5.48 -24.64
N GLY A 41 -1.96 6.35 -24.76
CA GLY A 41 -3.37 6.00 -24.83
C GLY A 41 -4.03 5.68 -23.49
N MET A 42 -3.28 5.63 -22.37
CA MET A 42 -3.87 5.45 -21.04
C MET A 42 -4.33 6.78 -20.46
N LYS A 43 -5.58 6.83 -20.01
CA LYS A 43 -6.14 7.95 -19.26
C LYS A 43 -6.14 7.63 -17.78
N ILE A 44 -5.40 8.41 -17.00
CA ILE A 44 -5.15 8.16 -15.57
C ILE A 44 -5.70 9.33 -14.74
N VAL A 45 -6.51 9.06 -13.72
CA VAL A 45 -6.80 10.02 -12.65
C VAL A 45 -5.73 9.86 -11.58
N LEU A 46 -5.00 10.93 -11.30
CA LEU A 46 -3.89 10.95 -10.35
C LEU A 46 -4.19 11.90 -9.19
N ASP A 47 -4.36 11.36 -7.99
CA ASP A 47 -4.56 12.13 -6.76
C ASP A 47 -3.26 12.12 -5.94
N CYS A 48 -2.63 13.29 -5.84
CA CYS A 48 -1.37 13.48 -5.11
C CYS A 48 -1.57 13.95 -3.66
N ALA A 49 -2.79 13.89 -3.13
CA ALA A 49 -3.11 14.23 -1.74
C ALA A 49 -2.66 15.65 -1.29
N ASN A 50 -2.39 16.58 -2.18
CA ASN A 50 -1.68 17.84 -1.90
C ASN A 50 -0.37 17.62 -1.14
N GLY A 51 0.30 16.50 -1.39
CA GLY A 51 1.47 16.02 -0.67
C GLY A 51 2.76 16.10 -1.51
N ALA A 52 3.79 15.36 -1.09
CA ALA A 52 5.12 15.38 -1.70
C ALA A 52 5.15 15.00 -3.19
N GLY A 53 4.23 14.09 -3.60
CA GLY A 53 4.13 13.63 -4.98
C GLY A 53 3.54 14.62 -5.98
N TYR A 54 3.14 15.84 -5.57
CA TYR A 54 2.36 16.78 -6.39
C TYR A 54 3.04 17.26 -7.67
N LYS A 55 4.38 17.25 -7.72
CA LYS A 55 5.17 17.57 -8.92
C LYS A 55 5.65 16.31 -9.63
N ALA A 56 6.34 15.43 -8.91
CA ALA A 56 6.95 14.24 -9.49
C ALA A 56 5.91 13.29 -10.11
N GLY A 57 4.77 13.07 -9.44
CA GLY A 57 3.70 12.22 -9.96
C GLY A 57 3.19 12.67 -11.33
N PRO A 58 2.62 13.88 -11.47
CA PRO A 58 2.16 14.35 -12.77
C PRO A 58 3.25 14.32 -13.84
N SER A 59 4.47 14.75 -13.53
CA SER A 59 5.56 14.81 -14.50
C SER A 59 5.89 13.43 -15.06
N ILE A 60 6.15 12.42 -14.21
CA ILE A 60 6.58 11.11 -14.68
C ILE A 60 5.53 10.41 -15.54
N PHE A 61 4.24 10.48 -15.16
CA PHE A 61 3.18 9.85 -15.95
C PHE A 61 2.96 10.56 -17.28
N THR A 62 3.07 11.90 -17.32
CA THR A 62 3.00 12.68 -18.56
C THR A 62 4.20 12.40 -19.47
N GLU A 63 5.41 12.34 -18.93
CA GLU A 63 6.62 12.02 -19.70
C GLU A 63 6.57 10.60 -20.30
N LEU A 64 5.84 9.68 -19.65
CA LEU A 64 5.60 8.34 -20.18
C LEU A 64 4.43 8.29 -21.19
N GLY A 65 3.78 9.42 -21.51
CA GLY A 65 2.74 9.50 -22.54
C GLY A 65 1.31 9.32 -22.04
N ALA A 66 1.06 9.26 -20.70
CA ALA A 66 -0.30 9.14 -20.19
C ALA A 66 -1.09 10.46 -20.33
N LEU A 67 -2.39 10.32 -20.56
CA LEU A 67 -3.34 11.42 -20.41
C LEU A 67 -3.78 11.51 -18.95
N ILE A 68 -3.32 12.51 -18.21
CA ILE A 68 -3.58 12.61 -16.79
C ILE A 68 -4.65 13.64 -16.44
N ILE A 69 -5.46 13.28 -15.44
CA ILE A 69 -6.39 14.18 -14.75
C ILE A 69 -5.91 14.27 -13.31
N THR A 70 -5.39 15.42 -12.91
CA THR A 70 -4.76 15.58 -11.60
C THR A 70 -5.76 16.04 -10.54
N LEU A 71 -5.61 15.51 -9.34
CA LEU A 71 -6.30 15.88 -8.12
C LEU A 71 -5.25 16.09 -7.03
N GLY A 72 -5.52 16.96 -6.05
CA GLY A 72 -4.62 17.14 -4.92
C GLY A 72 -3.20 17.59 -5.31
N THR A 73 -3.07 18.53 -6.25
CA THR A 73 -1.78 19.03 -6.74
C THR A 73 -1.49 20.49 -6.39
N SER A 74 -2.23 21.05 -5.45
CA SER A 74 -2.10 22.44 -5.02
C SER A 74 -1.84 22.54 -3.51
N PRO A 75 -0.66 22.08 -3.02
CA PRO A 75 -0.35 22.08 -1.60
C PRO A 75 -0.23 23.50 -1.05
N ASN A 76 -0.83 23.75 0.11
CA ASN A 76 -0.71 25.02 0.83
C ASN A 76 -0.19 24.85 2.27
N GLY A 77 0.29 23.64 2.62
CA GLY A 77 0.80 23.29 3.95
C GLY A 77 -0.28 22.88 4.97
N LEU A 78 -1.57 23.14 4.68
CA LEU A 78 -2.69 22.86 5.60
C LEU A 78 -3.72 21.88 5.00
N ASN A 79 -3.53 21.49 3.75
CA ASN A 79 -4.51 20.68 3.01
C ASN A 79 -4.02 19.28 2.61
N VAL A 80 -2.86 18.85 3.11
CA VAL A 80 -2.32 17.51 2.86
C VAL A 80 -3.29 16.45 3.39
N ASN A 81 -3.64 15.46 2.56
CA ASN A 81 -4.62 14.39 2.87
C ASN A 81 -6.04 14.90 3.21
N LYS A 82 -6.34 16.17 3.02
CA LYS A 82 -7.65 16.72 3.37
C LYS A 82 -8.68 16.40 2.30
N ASN A 83 -9.52 15.39 2.56
CA ASN A 83 -10.56 14.90 1.65
C ASN A 83 -10.02 14.44 0.28
N CYS A 84 -8.79 13.99 0.22
CA CYS A 84 -8.11 13.52 -1.00
C CYS A 84 -7.06 12.47 -0.66
N GLY A 85 -6.44 11.89 -1.69
CA GLY A 85 -5.39 10.89 -1.58
C GLY A 85 -5.86 9.51 -1.18
N SER A 86 -4.90 8.63 -0.88
CA SER A 86 -5.14 7.20 -0.61
C SER A 86 -6.01 6.93 0.63
N THR A 87 -6.01 7.84 1.58
CA THR A 87 -6.84 7.75 2.79
C THR A 87 -8.29 8.20 2.58
N PHE A 88 -8.56 8.92 1.48
CA PHE A 88 -9.89 9.40 1.11
C PHE A 88 -10.11 9.28 -0.42
N PRO A 89 -10.14 8.06 -0.99
CA PRO A 89 -10.10 7.83 -2.43
C PRO A 89 -11.41 8.13 -3.17
N GLY A 90 -12.47 8.52 -2.46
CA GLY A 90 -13.80 8.72 -3.03
C GLY A 90 -13.85 9.77 -4.16
N LEU A 91 -13.02 10.82 -4.08
CA LEU A 91 -12.93 11.82 -5.15
C LEU A 91 -12.28 11.24 -6.40
N MET A 92 -11.20 10.48 -6.25
CA MET A 92 -10.54 9.75 -7.34
C MET A 92 -11.52 8.81 -8.04
N GLN A 93 -12.24 7.96 -7.29
CA GLN A 93 -13.23 7.02 -7.85
C GLN A 93 -14.30 7.73 -8.69
N LYS A 94 -14.91 8.81 -8.15
CA LYS A 94 -15.92 9.62 -8.86
C LYS A 94 -15.33 10.24 -10.13
N THR A 95 -14.09 10.70 -10.07
CA THR A 95 -13.41 11.32 -11.21
C THR A 95 -13.10 10.30 -12.30
N VAL A 96 -12.68 9.09 -11.96
CA VAL A 96 -12.48 7.98 -12.91
C VAL A 96 -13.75 7.69 -13.67
N LEU A 97 -14.87 7.53 -12.97
CA LEU A 97 -16.18 7.28 -13.61
C LEU A 97 -16.64 8.43 -14.48
N LYS A 98 -16.55 9.66 -13.98
CA LYS A 98 -16.97 10.88 -14.69
C LYS A 98 -16.22 11.06 -16.01
N HIS A 99 -14.92 10.86 -16.00
CA HIS A 99 -14.06 11.09 -17.16
C HIS A 99 -13.80 9.83 -18.00
N LYS A 100 -14.40 8.69 -17.61
CA LYS A 100 -14.17 7.39 -18.25
C LYS A 100 -12.67 7.10 -18.36
N ALA A 101 -11.94 7.33 -17.26
CA ALA A 101 -10.52 7.03 -17.20
C ALA A 101 -10.29 5.52 -17.07
N ASP A 102 -9.14 5.06 -17.54
CA ASP A 102 -8.79 3.65 -17.49
C ASP A 102 -8.48 3.20 -16.07
N ILE A 103 -7.89 4.09 -15.25
CA ILE A 103 -7.43 3.77 -13.91
C ILE A 103 -7.36 5.04 -13.06
N GLY A 104 -7.56 4.91 -11.75
CA GLY A 104 -7.27 5.94 -10.77
C GLY A 104 -6.13 5.51 -9.85
N ILE A 105 -5.27 6.44 -9.50
CA ILE A 105 -4.12 6.26 -8.63
C ILE A 105 -4.15 7.37 -7.58
N ALA A 106 -4.12 7.00 -6.30
CA ALA A 106 -4.09 7.97 -5.20
C ALA A 106 -2.91 7.68 -4.27
N PHE A 107 -2.10 8.68 -4.05
CA PHE A 107 -1.03 8.66 -3.06
C PHE A 107 -1.51 9.25 -1.73
N ASP A 108 -0.74 9.06 -0.67
CA ASP A 108 -0.88 9.82 0.56
C ASP A 108 0.08 11.03 0.62
N GLY A 109 0.15 11.68 1.77
CA GLY A 109 0.85 12.98 1.90
C GLY A 109 2.33 12.96 1.61
N ASP A 110 3.04 11.88 1.90
CA ASP A 110 4.49 11.69 1.62
C ASP A 110 4.75 10.77 0.42
N ALA A 111 3.64 10.30 -0.23
CA ALA A 111 3.66 9.47 -1.43
C ALA A 111 4.35 8.10 -1.24
N ASP A 112 4.42 7.61 -0.01
CA ASP A 112 4.97 6.31 0.31
C ASP A 112 3.94 5.17 0.21
N ARG A 113 2.64 5.52 0.05
CA ARG A 113 1.50 4.62 -0.14
C ARG A 113 0.77 4.91 -1.43
N VAL A 114 0.15 3.87 -1.97
CA VAL A 114 -0.73 3.98 -3.13
C VAL A 114 -1.97 3.11 -2.97
N ILE A 115 -3.11 3.69 -3.30
CA ILE A 115 -4.37 2.97 -3.54
C ILE A 115 -4.78 3.22 -4.98
N ILE A 116 -5.25 2.17 -5.63
CA ILE A 116 -5.65 2.22 -7.05
C ILE A 116 -7.16 1.99 -7.15
N CYS A 117 -7.79 2.49 -8.18
CA CYS A 117 -9.09 2.00 -8.58
C CYS A 117 -9.12 1.67 -10.08
N ASP A 118 -9.91 0.65 -10.42
CA ASP A 118 -10.11 0.23 -11.80
C ASP A 118 -11.04 1.20 -12.57
N GLU A 119 -11.26 0.96 -13.85
CA GLU A 119 -12.14 1.76 -14.72
C GLU A 119 -13.61 1.76 -14.29
N LYS A 120 -13.98 0.91 -13.33
CA LYS A 120 -15.30 0.84 -12.72
C LYS A 120 -15.38 1.58 -11.39
N GLY A 121 -14.28 2.24 -10.98
CA GLY A 121 -14.18 2.92 -9.71
C GLY A 121 -14.04 1.98 -8.51
N SER A 122 -13.75 0.71 -8.71
CA SER A 122 -13.58 -0.25 -7.61
C SER A 122 -12.16 -0.21 -7.08
N LEU A 123 -12.00 -0.10 -5.76
CA LEU A 123 -10.70 0.02 -5.10
C LEU A 123 -9.91 -1.28 -5.17
N ILE A 124 -8.61 -1.12 -5.31
CA ILE A 124 -7.56 -2.13 -5.28
C ILE A 124 -6.60 -1.72 -4.18
N ASP A 125 -6.58 -2.48 -3.11
CA ASP A 125 -5.73 -2.22 -1.94
C ASP A 125 -4.33 -2.80 -2.08
N GLY A 126 -3.48 -2.55 -1.07
CA GLY A 126 -2.10 -3.02 -1.08
C GLY A 126 -1.97 -4.54 -1.14
N ASP A 127 -2.91 -5.29 -0.60
CA ASP A 127 -2.88 -6.76 -0.65
C ASP A 127 -3.10 -7.29 -2.08
N GLN A 128 -4.01 -6.68 -2.84
CA GLN A 128 -4.22 -7.01 -4.26
C GLN A 128 -2.98 -6.65 -5.09
N ILE A 129 -2.38 -5.50 -4.81
CA ILE A 129 -1.15 -5.05 -5.49
C ILE A 129 0.01 -5.98 -5.17
N LEU A 130 0.21 -6.36 -3.90
CA LEU A 130 1.22 -7.34 -3.49
C LEU A 130 1.03 -8.70 -4.17
N ALA A 131 -0.22 -9.19 -4.25
CA ALA A 131 -0.53 -10.43 -4.94
C ALA A 131 -0.17 -10.37 -6.43
N LEU A 132 -0.55 -9.28 -7.11
CA LEU A 132 -0.30 -9.07 -8.53
C LEU A 132 1.21 -9.05 -8.82
N ILE A 133 1.95 -8.24 -8.09
CA ILE A 133 3.39 -8.07 -8.27
C ILE A 133 4.13 -9.35 -7.92
N SER A 134 3.79 -10.00 -6.81
CA SER A 134 4.45 -11.23 -6.38
C SER A 134 4.32 -12.36 -7.41
N LYS A 135 3.11 -12.53 -7.97
CA LYS A 135 2.87 -13.51 -9.04
C LYS A 135 3.71 -13.18 -10.27
N ARG A 136 3.66 -11.92 -10.71
CA ARG A 136 4.43 -11.45 -11.86
C ARG A 136 5.94 -11.64 -11.66
N TRP A 137 6.46 -11.24 -10.50
CA TRP A 137 7.88 -11.37 -10.20
C TRP A 137 8.32 -12.83 -10.08
N LYS A 138 7.45 -13.71 -9.56
CA LYS A 138 7.71 -15.16 -9.58
C LYS A 138 7.81 -15.69 -11.00
N ASP A 139 6.83 -15.38 -11.86
CA ASP A 139 6.77 -15.83 -13.25
C ASP A 139 8.01 -15.35 -14.04
N LYS A 140 8.55 -14.18 -13.70
CA LYS A 140 9.75 -13.58 -14.29
C LYS A 140 11.05 -13.95 -13.56
N LYS A 141 10.99 -14.78 -12.51
CA LYS A 141 12.15 -15.18 -11.68
C LYS A 141 12.87 -13.98 -11.03
N ILE A 142 12.14 -12.89 -10.76
CA ILE A 142 12.63 -11.70 -10.06
C ILE A 142 12.37 -11.80 -8.57
N LEU A 143 11.26 -12.47 -8.16
CA LEU A 143 10.91 -12.62 -6.76
C LEU A 143 11.98 -13.43 -6.01
N ARG A 144 12.56 -12.81 -4.99
CA ARG A 144 13.54 -13.46 -4.11
C ARG A 144 12.88 -13.79 -2.77
N GLY A 145 12.84 -15.10 -2.45
CA GLY A 145 12.30 -15.65 -1.20
C GLY A 145 10.78 -15.72 -1.19
N GLY A 146 10.10 -14.59 -1.10
CA GLY A 146 8.65 -14.53 -1.01
C GLY A 146 8.14 -13.13 -0.70
N VAL A 147 7.00 -13.03 -0.02
CA VAL A 147 6.33 -11.78 0.34
C VAL A 147 6.30 -11.62 1.86
N ILE A 148 6.59 -10.42 2.34
CA ILE A 148 6.42 -10.04 3.73
C ILE A 148 5.27 -9.03 3.81
N ALA A 149 4.28 -9.31 4.68
CA ALA A 149 3.23 -8.36 4.97
C ALA A 149 2.89 -8.33 6.45
N THR A 150 1.94 -7.49 6.86
CA THR A 150 1.58 -7.35 8.26
C THR A 150 0.44 -8.29 8.66
N HIS A 151 0.17 -8.39 9.95
CA HIS A 151 -1.00 -9.11 10.45
C HIS A 151 -2.33 -8.53 9.94
N MET A 152 -2.34 -7.28 9.46
CA MET A 152 -3.54 -6.64 8.88
C MET A 152 -3.89 -7.16 7.49
N SER A 153 -2.96 -7.78 6.79
CA SER A 153 -3.19 -8.31 5.45
C SER A 153 -4.28 -9.37 5.42
N ASN A 154 -5.13 -9.28 4.43
CA ASN A 154 -6.28 -10.18 4.25
C ASN A 154 -5.85 -11.64 4.12
N LEU A 155 -6.64 -12.56 4.68
CA LEU A 155 -6.39 -14.00 4.56
C LEU A 155 -6.41 -14.46 3.09
N GLY A 156 -7.18 -13.79 2.24
CA GLY A 156 -7.21 -14.06 0.80
C GLY A 156 -5.86 -13.92 0.13
N LEU A 157 -5.03 -12.94 0.55
CA LEU A 157 -3.65 -12.82 0.08
C LEU A 157 -2.83 -14.07 0.42
N GLU A 158 -2.89 -14.54 1.66
CA GLU A 158 -2.14 -15.73 2.11
C GLU A 158 -2.57 -16.99 1.34
N ILE A 159 -3.88 -17.19 1.17
CA ILE A 159 -4.43 -18.30 0.38
C ILE A 159 -3.93 -18.22 -1.07
N PHE A 160 -3.96 -17.03 -1.67
CA PHE A 160 -3.48 -16.80 -3.02
C PHE A 160 -1.99 -17.12 -3.16
N LEU A 161 -1.15 -16.60 -2.27
CA LEU A 161 0.29 -16.83 -2.31
C LEU A 161 0.64 -18.32 -2.13
N LYS A 162 -0.05 -19.01 -1.19
CA LYS A 162 0.11 -20.45 -0.98
C LYS A 162 -0.27 -21.25 -2.23
N LYS A 163 -1.38 -20.91 -2.89
CA LYS A 163 -1.80 -21.54 -4.15
C LYS A 163 -0.75 -21.39 -5.25
N HIS A 164 -0.07 -20.26 -5.27
CA HIS A 164 1.00 -19.98 -6.23
C HIS A 164 2.39 -20.40 -5.73
N GLN A 165 2.50 -21.15 -4.61
CA GLN A 165 3.78 -21.60 -4.05
C GLN A 165 4.76 -20.42 -3.81
N ILE A 166 4.24 -19.31 -3.29
CA ILE A 166 5.01 -18.14 -2.88
C ILE A 166 5.05 -18.15 -1.36
N ASN A 167 6.25 -18.11 -0.78
CA ASN A 167 6.41 -18.01 0.66
C ASN A 167 5.83 -16.71 1.19
N PHE A 168 5.22 -16.77 2.37
CA PHE A 168 4.57 -15.63 3.00
C PHE A 168 4.93 -15.54 4.47
N ILE A 169 5.32 -14.38 4.93
CA ILE A 169 5.64 -14.12 6.33
C ILE A 169 4.84 -12.91 6.80
N ARG A 170 4.16 -13.06 7.94
CA ARG A 170 3.48 -11.95 8.62
C ARG A 170 4.37 -11.32 9.67
N THR A 171 4.33 -10.00 9.77
CA THR A 171 4.99 -9.21 10.81
C THR A 171 3.97 -8.41 11.60
N LYS A 172 4.44 -7.76 12.66
CA LYS A 172 3.67 -6.71 13.34
C LYS A 172 3.33 -5.59 12.35
N VAL A 173 2.26 -4.85 12.65
CA VAL A 173 1.85 -3.66 11.88
C VAL A 173 2.93 -2.59 11.97
N GLY A 174 3.28 -2.02 10.84
CA GLY A 174 4.28 -0.97 10.69
C GLY A 174 5.36 -1.35 9.66
N ASP A 175 5.63 -0.44 8.75
CA ASP A 175 6.62 -0.55 7.67
C ASP A 175 8.01 -0.95 8.14
N ARG A 176 8.42 -0.44 9.30
CA ARG A 176 9.68 -0.81 9.96
C ARG A 176 9.81 -2.32 10.16
N TYR A 177 8.77 -2.99 10.66
CA TYR A 177 8.81 -4.44 10.90
C TYR A 177 8.85 -5.24 9.60
N VAL A 178 8.14 -4.76 8.57
CA VAL A 178 8.20 -5.32 7.23
C VAL A 178 9.63 -5.22 6.69
N LYS A 179 10.23 -4.04 6.73
CA LYS A 179 11.59 -3.77 6.25
C LYS A 179 12.66 -4.57 7.01
N GLU A 180 12.59 -4.60 8.33
CA GLU A 180 13.51 -5.41 9.16
C GLU A 180 13.41 -6.89 8.80
N LYS A 181 12.19 -7.39 8.59
CA LYS A 181 11.99 -8.79 8.21
C LYS A 181 12.49 -9.07 6.80
N MET A 182 12.22 -8.19 5.83
CA MET A 182 12.77 -8.28 4.47
C MET A 182 14.29 -8.39 4.49
N LYS A 183 14.95 -7.54 5.28
CA LYS A 183 16.42 -7.55 5.41
C LYS A 183 16.94 -8.86 6.00
N THR A 184 16.32 -9.38 7.07
CA THR A 184 16.77 -10.60 7.76
C THR A 184 16.52 -11.87 6.97
N THR A 185 15.49 -11.89 6.11
CA THR A 185 15.16 -13.04 5.25
C THR A 185 15.67 -12.91 3.82
N ASN A 186 16.25 -11.77 3.48
CA ASN A 186 16.68 -11.43 2.12
C ASN A 186 15.53 -11.49 1.09
N TYR A 187 14.30 -11.16 1.51
CA TYR A 187 13.16 -11.03 0.60
C TYR A 187 13.16 -9.65 -0.04
N ASN A 188 12.77 -9.56 -1.31
CA ASN A 188 12.79 -8.29 -2.04
C ASN A 188 11.41 -7.65 -2.26
N LEU A 189 10.33 -8.26 -1.75
CA LEU A 189 8.97 -7.73 -1.82
C LEU A 189 8.30 -7.78 -0.45
N GLY A 190 7.81 -6.64 0.01
CA GLY A 190 7.01 -6.56 1.23
C GLY A 190 6.08 -5.37 1.19
N GLY A 191 5.12 -5.35 2.13
CA GLY A 191 4.22 -4.20 2.23
C GLY A 191 3.04 -4.41 3.16
N GLU A 192 2.09 -3.51 3.07
CA GLU A 192 0.91 -3.43 3.90
C GLU A 192 -0.36 -3.28 3.08
N GLN A 193 -1.50 -3.69 3.60
CA GLN A 193 -2.82 -3.49 3.00
C GLN A 193 -3.10 -2.01 2.72
N SER A 194 -2.54 -1.09 3.52
CA SER A 194 -2.63 0.36 3.35
C SER A 194 -2.04 0.89 2.03
N GLY A 195 -1.31 0.05 1.29
CA GLY A 195 -0.65 0.43 0.04
C GLY A 195 0.81 0.85 0.20
N HIS A 196 1.39 0.77 1.41
CA HIS A 196 2.83 0.94 1.61
C HIS A 196 3.55 -0.32 1.14
N ILE A 197 4.19 -0.26 -0.03
CA ILE A 197 4.84 -1.42 -0.67
C ILE A 197 6.30 -1.11 -0.92
N ILE A 198 7.17 -2.04 -0.54
CA ILE A 198 8.62 -1.91 -0.59
C ILE A 198 9.19 -2.87 -1.64
N PHE A 199 9.91 -2.33 -2.61
CA PHE A 199 10.72 -3.07 -3.57
C PHE A 199 12.17 -3.01 -3.12
N GLY A 200 12.60 -4.00 -2.33
CA GLY A 200 13.87 -3.98 -1.59
C GLY A 200 15.13 -3.82 -2.43
N ASP A 201 15.08 -4.16 -3.73
CA ASP A 201 16.17 -3.96 -4.66
C ASP A 201 16.19 -2.56 -5.31
N MET A 202 15.11 -1.79 -5.21
CA MET A 202 14.92 -0.50 -5.90
C MET A 202 14.80 0.67 -4.92
N ALA A 203 14.23 0.44 -3.73
CA ALA A 203 13.95 1.49 -2.75
C ALA A 203 14.19 1.01 -1.32
N THR A 204 14.52 1.94 -0.42
CA THR A 204 14.74 1.64 0.99
C THR A 204 13.48 1.77 1.85
N THR A 205 12.38 2.25 1.28
CA THR A 205 11.07 2.43 1.91
C THR A 205 9.97 2.20 0.87
N GLY A 206 8.70 2.32 1.25
CA GLY A 206 7.61 2.38 0.30
C GLY A 206 7.75 3.56 -0.65
N ASP A 207 7.28 3.37 -1.89
CA ASP A 207 7.26 4.39 -2.92
C ASP A 207 6.03 4.17 -3.81
N GLY A 208 4.99 4.98 -3.58
CA GLY A 208 3.71 4.85 -4.28
C GLY A 208 3.82 5.10 -5.79
N ILE A 209 4.74 5.98 -6.22
CA ILE A 209 4.94 6.26 -7.65
C ILE A 209 5.60 5.05 -8.33
N LEU A 210 6.65 4.50 -7.74
CA LEU A 210 7.33 3.30 -8.24
C LEU A 210 6.37 2.10 -8.33
N VAL A 211 5.58 1.87 -7.27
CA VAL A 211 4.58 0.80 -7.24
C VAL A 211 3.52 1.00 -8.33
N SER A 212 3.07 2.23 -8.53
CA SER A 212 2.11 2.57 -9.59
C SER A 212 2.67 2.27 -10.98
N LEU A 213 3.93 2.61 -11.22
CA LEU A 213 4.60 2.31 -12.50
C LEU A 213 4.70 0.80 -12.74
N GLU A 214 5.01 0.00 -11.72
CA GLU A 214 5.06 -1.46 -11.85
C GLU A 214 3.67 -2.03 -12.19
N VAL A 215 2.61 -1.55 -11.54
CA VAL A 215 1.24 -1.96 -11.85
C VAL A 215 0.86 -1.58 -13.28
N LEU A 216 1.17 -0.35 -13.72
CA LEU A 216 0.89 0.11 -15.09
C LEU A 216 1.69 -0.67 -16.12
N TYR A 217 2.94 -1.00 -15.82
CA TYR A 217 3.77 -1.84 -16.67
C TYR A 217 3.17 -3.25 -16.84
N ILE A 218 2.67 -3.83 -15.76
CA ILE A 218 1.95 -5.11 -15.82
C ILE A 218 0.69 -4.98 -16.70
N LEU A 219 -0.12 -3.96 -16.49
CA LEU A 219 -1.35 -3.72 -17.27
C LEU A 219 -1.07 -3.57 -18.77
N LYS A 220 -0.04 -2.82 -19.15
CA LYS A 220 0.38 -2.68 -20.57
C LYS A 220 0.77 -4.01 -21.21
N GLN A 221 1.34 -4.93 -20.44
CA GLN A 221 1.70 -6.26 -20.95
C GLN A 221 0.49 -7.18 -21.12
N TYR A 222 -0.47 -7.13 -20.21
CA TYR A 222 -1.69 -7.95 -20.30
C TYR A 222 -2.64 -7.46 -21.39
N LYS A 223 -2.60 -6.18 -21.79
CA LYS A 223 -3.51 -5.56 -22.79
C LYS A 223 -4.99 -5.80 -22.47
N GLN A 224 -5.33 -5.84 -21.21
CA GLN A 224 -6.68 -6.04 -20.69
C GLN A 224 -7.08 -4.88 -19.79
N LYS A 225 -8.40 -4.74 -19.56
CA LYS A 225 -8.93 -3.72 -18.64
C LYS A 225 -8.44 -3.96 -17.21
N PRO A 226 -8.13 -2.89 -16.45
CA PRO A 226 -7.69 -3.00 -15.05
C PRO A 226 -8.59 -3.89 -14.19
N SER A 227 -9.92 -3.79 -14.33
CA SER A 227 -10.87 -4.63 -13.58
C SER A 227 -10.72 -6.14 -13.81
N LYS A 228 -10.06 -6.56 -14.89
CA LYS A 228 -9.78 -7.97 -15.19
C LYS A 228 -8.43 -8.46 -14.66
N VAL A 229 -7.50 -7.54 -14.45
CA VAL A 229 -6.11 -7.84 -14.06
C VAL A 229 -5.87 -7.61 -12.58
N LEU A 230 -6.38 -6.49 -12.03
CA LEU A 230 -6.01 -6.04 -10.70
C LEU A 230 -6.70 -6.80 -9.56
N ARG A 231 -7.84 -7.45 -9.81
CA ARG A 231 -8.53 -8.28 -8.82
C ARG A 231 -8.07 -9.72 -8.91
N ILE A 232 -6.91 -9.98 -8.35
CA ILE A 232 -6.21 -11.25 -8.56
C ILE A 232 -6.65 -12.36 -7.60
N PHE A 233 -7.23 -12.00 -6.46
CA PHE A 233 -7.83 -12.94 -5.53
C PHE A 233 -9.15 -12.38 -4.94
N GLN A 234 -9.99 -13.27 -4.42
CA GLN A 234 -11.21 -12.89 -3.70
C GLN A 234 -10.86 -12.60 -2.25
N PRO A 235 -11.08 -11.37 -1.74
CA PRO A 235 -10.88 -11.07 -0.34
C PRO A 235 -11.80 -11.89 0.56
N VAL A 236 -11.25 -12.36 1.67
CA VAL A 236 -12.06 -12.95 2.75
C VAL A 236 -12.66 -11.81 3.57
N PRO A 237 -13.94 -11.89 3.96
CA PRO A 237 -14.53 -10.88 4.83
C PRO A 237 -13.68 -10.64 6.09
N GLN A 238 -13.37 -9.39 6.35
CA GLN A 238 -12.53 -8.96 7.48
C GLN A 238 -13.20 -7.78 8.17
N ILE A 239 -13.27 -7.83 9.50
CA ILE A 239 -13.86 -6.78 10.32
C ILE A 239 -12.77 -6.25 11.26
N LEU A 240 -12.55 -4.92 11.23
CA LEU A 240 -11.75 -4.21 12.21
C LEU A 240 -12.70 -3.48 13.17
N LYS A 241 -12.61 -3.79 14.47
CA LYS A 241 -13.39 -3.12 15.50
C LYS A 241 -12.46 -2.47 16.51
N ASN A 242 -12.52 -1.14 16.62
CA ASN A 242 -11.81 -0.38 17.64
C ASN A 242 -12.66 -0.28 18.91
N ILE A 243 -12.10 -0.65 20.06
CA ILE A 243 -12.75 -0.55 21.36
C ILE A 243 -12.05 0.52 22.17
N LYS A 244 -12.83 1.50 22.62
CA LYS A 244 -12.34 2.55 23.49
C LYS A 244 -12.22 2.00 24.92
N VAL A 245 -11.01 2.01 25.49
CA VAL A 245 -10.77 1.58 26.87
C VAL A 245 -10.35 2.79 27.71
N ASN A 246 -10.87 2.87 28.93
CA ASN A 246 -10.59 4.00 29.84
C ASN A 246 -9.23 3.87 30.55
N ASN A 247 -8.61 2.69 30.52
CA ASN A 247 -7.32 2.44 31.18
C ASN A 247 -6.48 1.48 30.35
N GLN A 248 -5.26 1.89 30.01
CA GLN A 248 -4.29 1.05 29.27
C GLN A 248 -3.89 -0.23 30.03
N ASN A 249 -4.00 -0.25 31.36
CA ASN A 249 -3.68 -1.42 32.18
C ASN A 249 -4.67 -2.58 32.01
N VAL A 250 -5.81 -2.37 31.37
CA VAL A 250 -6.76 -3.44 31.03
C VAL A 250 -6.12 -4.51 30.16
N ILE A 251 -5.20 -4.11 29.26
CA ILE A 251 -4.49 -5.01 28.34
C ILE A 251 -3.51 -5.93 29.09
N ASN A 252 -2.95 -5.46 30.21
CA ASN A 252 -2.00 -6.21 31.03
C ASN A 252 -2.66 -7.06 32.12
N ASN A 253 -3.97 -7.10 32.16
CA ASN A 253 -4.71 -7.89 33.15
C ASN A 253 -4.59 -9.38 32.80
N LYS A 254 -3.92 -10.15 33.70
CA LYS A 254 -3.70 -11.59 33.54
C LYS A 254 -4.98 -12.42 33.40
N ASN A 255 -6.14 -11.83 33.74
CA ASN A 255 -7.45 -12.47 33.59
C ASN A 255 -8.05 -12.32 32.19
N ILE A 256 -7.45 -11.48 31.32
CA ILE A 256 -7.82 -11.40 29.91
C ILE A 256 -6.91 -12.35 29.14
N LYS A 257 -7.35 -13.58 29.01
CA LYS A 257 -6.65 -14.57 28.18
C LYS A 257 -6.98 -14.27 26.71
N ILE A 258 -6.07 -13.64 26.01
CA ILE A 258 -6.16 -13.32 24.57
C ILE A 258 -6.25 -14.59 23.73
N ASP A 259 -5.71 -15.70 24.22
CA ASP A 259 -5.65 -16.99 23.53
C ASP A 259 -6.99 -17.73 23.43
N GLU A 260 -8.02 -17.29 24.15
CA GLU A 260 -9.35 -17.95 24.19
C GLU A 260 -10.47 -17.18 23.47
N ILE A 261 -10.18 -16.11 22.75
CA ILE A 261 -11.22 -15.39 21.99
C ILE A 261 -11.52 -16.19 20.72
N LYS A 262 -12.45 -17.12 20.85
CA LYS A 262 -13.07 -17.82 19.71
C LYS A 262 -14.19 -16.93 19.16
N PHE A 263 -14.00 -16.39 17.95
CA PHE A 263 -15.07 -15.72 17.24
C PHE A 263 -16.01 -16.74 16.59
N ILE A 264 -17.26 -16.78 17.03
CA ILE A 264 -18.32 -17.48 16.33
C ILE A 264 -19.10 -16.43 15.54
N ILE A 265 -18.90 -16.39 14.23
CA ILE A 265 -19.71 -15.56 13.33
C ILE A 265 -20.85 -16.47 12.84
N ASN A 266 -22.07 -16.21 13.31
CA ASN A 266 -23.28 -16.83 12.77
C ASN A 266 -23.74 -15.99 11.56
N PHE A 267 -23.88 -16.62 10.41
CA PHE A 267 -24.27 -15.97 9.15
C PHE A 267 -25.72 -15.50 9.08
N SER A 268 -26.47 -15.57 10.17
CA SER A 268 -27.81 -14.98 10.31
C SER A 268 -27.80 -13.47 10.57
N GLY A 269 -26.65 -12.79 10.50
CA GLY A 269 -26.55 -11.34 10.64
C GLY A 269 -26.39 -10.83 12.09
N GLU A 270 -26.41 -11.69 13.09
CA GLU A 270 -26.20 -11.29 14.48
C GLU A 270 -24.83 -11.73 14.99
N ILE A 271 -24.04 -10.76 15.49
CA ILE A 271 -22.79 -11.01 16.20
C ILE A 271 -23.12 -11.23 17.67
N LYS A 272 -23.05 -12.46 18.14
CA LYS A 272 -23.20 -12.79 19.56
C LYS A 272 -21.85 -13.02 20.20
N SER A 273 -21.26 -12.03 20.80
CA SER A 273 -20.32 -12.18 21.93
C SER A 273 -20.07 -10.84 22.62
N ASP A 274 -20.02 -10.90 23.93
CA ASP A 274 -19.99 -9.73 24.82
C ASP A 274 -18.59 -9.14 25.08
N SER A 275 -17.54 -9.61 24.41
CA SER A 275 -16.22 -9.09 24.65
C SER A 275 -15.31 -9.13 23.40
N PHE A 276 -14.99 -7.97 22.88
CA PHE A 276 -13.97 -7.79 21.86
C PHE A 276 -12.79 -7.02 22.42
N VAL A 277 -11.66 -7.66 22.56
CA VAL A 277 -10.38 -7.00 22.81
C VAL A 277 -9.64 -6.86 21.50
N ASN A 278 -9.11 -5.69 21.23
CA ASN A 278 -8.44 -5.39 19.97
C ASN A 278 -7.08 -6.08 19.89
N GLU A 279 -6.96 -7.18 19.15
CA GLU A 279 -5.72 -7.91 18.91
C GLU A 279 -4.69 -7.11 18.08
N CYS A 280 -5.07 -5.99 17.45
CA CYS A 280 -4.12 -5.09 16.81
C CYS A 280 -3.02 -4.61 17.74
N LEU A 281 -3.27 -4.54 19.05
CA LEU A 281 -2.25 -4.18 20.05
C LEU A 281 -1.28 -5.31 20.37
N CYS A 282 -1.64 -6.57 20.06
CA CYS A 282 -0.84 -7.77 20.38
C CYS A 282 -0.28 -8.47 19.13
N GLY A 283 -0.62 -8.01 17.94
CA GLY A 283 -0.06 -8.54 16.68
C GLY A 283 -0.68 -9.83 16.16
N ASN A 284 -1.82 -10.27 16.68
CA ASN A 284 -2.56 -11.43 16.17
C ASN A 284 -3.94 -11.01 15.66
N ILE A 285 -4.15 -11.12 14.36
CA ILE A 285 -5.45 -10.93 13.74
C ILE A 285 -6.05 -12.30 13.46
N LEU A 286 -7.16 -12.61 14.12
CA LEU A 286 -7.96 -13.77 13.77
C LEU A 286 -8.77 -13.47 12.52
N GLN A 287 -8.41 -14.11 11.42
CA GLN A 287 -9.15 -14.08 10.18
C GLN A 287 -10.06 -15.33 10.11
N TYR A 288 -11.30 -15.11 9.74
CA TYR A 288 -12.31 -16.17 9.71
C TYR A 288 -12.16 -17.06 8.47
N LYS A 289 -12.07 -18.37 8.67
CA LYS A 289 -12.26 -19.38 7.62
C LYS A 289 -13.75 -19.73 7.52
N LYS A 290 -14.39 -19.47 6.39
CA LYS A 290 -15.66 -20.09 6.04
C LYS A 290 -15.37 -21.56 5.75
N ASN A 291 -15.91 -22.48 6.55
CA ASN A 291 -16.00 -23.85 6.11
C ASN A 291 -16.95 -23.89 4.91
N LEU A 292 -16.39 -24.02 3.73
CA LEU A 292 -17.10 -24.37 2.51
C LEU A 292 -17.28 -25.91 2.56
N SER A 293 -18.23 -26.35 3.33
CA SER A 293 -18.85 -27.66 3.15
C SER A 293 -20.34 -27.43 2.97
N GLU A 294 -20.75 -27.62 1.79
CA GLU A 294 -21.98 -27.83 1.09
C GLU A 294 -22.25 -26.85 -0.04
#